data_26b72da802d364e8f97960ea29362b9d
#
_entry.id   26b72da802d364e8f97960ea29362b9d
#
_cell.length_a   1.000
_cell.length_b   1.000
_cell.length_c   1.000
_cell.angle_alpha   90.00
_cell.angle_beta   90.00
_cell.angle_gamma   90.00
#
_symmetry.space_group_name_H-M   'P 1'
#
loop_
_entity.id
_entity.type
_entity.pdbx_description
1 polymer ?
#
loop_
_entity_poly.entity_id
_entity_poly.type
_entity_poly.pdbx_seq_one_letter_code
_entity_poly.pdbx_strand_id
1 'polypeptide(L)'
;MRILVVEDDRLLNNTLCYNLNTAGYTVDSALTKSVASSFLTKQDYDLIVLDVNLPDGNGFDFCREIKERRPDTVIIFLTANDMESDMLKGYELGAED
;
A
#
# COMPACT_ATOMS: atom_id res chain seq x y z
N MET A 1 12.37 9.56 -1.07
CA MET A 1 10.97 9.13 -0.95
C MET A 1 10.90 7.82 -0.18
N ARG A 2 10.04 7.75 0.81
CA ARG A 2 9.82 6.54 1.62
C ARG A 2 8.51 5.87 1.20
N ILE A 3 8.59 4.58 0.91
CA ILE A 3 7.47 3.80 0.39
C ILE A 3 7.17 2.62 1.31
N LEU A 4 5.89 2.39 1.58
CA LEU A 4 5.43 1.20 2.30
C LEU A 4 4.72 0.28 1.32
N VAL A 5 5.13 -0.97 1.23
CA VAL A 5 4.47 -1.99 0.39
C VAL A 5 3.69 -2.92 1.30
N VAL A 6 2.38 -2.97 1.10
CA VAL A 6 1.46 -3.80 1.89
C VAL A 6 0.86 -4.85 0.97
N GLU A 7 1.39 -6.05 1.02
CA GLU A 7 1.02 -7.15 0.13
C GLU A 7 1.32 -8.48 0.84
N ASP A 8 0.35 -9.38 0.92
CA ASP A 8 0.52 -10.65 1.64
C ASP A 8 1.22 -11.73 0.82
N ASP A 9 1.26 -11.62 -0.49
CA ASP A 9 2.05 -12.52 -1.33
C ASP A 9 3.53 -12.17 -1.17
N ARG A 10 4.28 -13.07 -0.54
CA ARG A 10 5.68 -12.80 -0.21
C ARG A 10 6.54 -12.57 -1.45
N LEU A 11 6.34 -13.36 -2.48
CA LEU A 11 7.13 -13.22 -3.72
C LEU A 11 6.87 -11.88 -4.37
N LEU A 12 5.61 -11.51 -4.51
CA LEU A 12 5.24 -10.24 -5.12
C LEU A 12 5.74 -9.07 -4.28
N ASN A 13 5.57 -9.15 -2.95
CA ASN A 13 6.06 -8.12 -2.04
C ASN A 13 7.57 -7.95 -2.19
N ASN A 14 8.33 -9.05 -2.15
CA ASN A 14 9.78 -9.01 -2.29
C ASN A 14 10.21 -8.43 -3.64
N THR A 15 9.53 -8.81 -4.71
CA THR A 15 9.84 -8.33 -6.06
C THR A 15 9.62 -6.81 -6.15
N LEU A 16 8.51 -6.33 -5.63
CA LEU A 16 8.20 -4.90 -5.62
C LEU A 16 9.23 -4.12 -4.79
N CYS A 17 9.53 -4.62 -3.61
CA CYS A 17 10.50 -3.95 -2.73
C CYS A 17 11.88 -3.91 -3.37
N TYR A 18 12.31 -4.99 -4.00
CA TYR A 18 13.59 -5.05 -4.69
C TYR A 18 13.66 -4.00 -5.80
N ASN A 19 12.63 -3.96 -6.64
CA ASN A 19 12.59 -3.03 -7.77
C ASN A 19 12.58 -1.57 -7.30
N LEU A 20 11.81 -1.27 -6.27
CA LEU A 20 11.73 0.08 -5.73
C LEU A 20 13.04 0.50 -5.06
N ASN A 21 13.66 -0.41 -4.31
CA ASN A 21 14.98 -0.13 -3.70
C ASN A 21 16.03 0.12 -4.77
N THR A 22 16.02 -0.70 -5.82
CA THR A 22 16.96 -0.55 -6.93
C THR A 22 16.79 0.80 -7.63
N ALA A 23 15.56 1.32 -7.66
CA ALA A 23 15.27 2.64 -8.22
C ALA A 23 15.67 3.79 -7.30
N GLY A 24 16.15 3.50 -6.10
CA GLY A 24 16.68 4.53 -5.19
C GLY A 24 15.73 4.96 -4.08
N TYR A 25 14.58 4.29 -3.91
CA TYR A 25 13.63 4.61 -2.85
C TYR A 25 13.94 3.85 -1.57
N THR A 26 13.53 4.41 -0.44
CA THR A 26 13.57 3.70 0.85
C THR A 26 12.26 2.96 1.02
N VAL A 27 12.30 1.64 1.17
CA VAL A 27 11.10 0.80 1.15
C VAL A 27 11.00 -0.05 2.40
N ASP A 28 9.81 -0.04 3.01
CA ASP A 28 9.45 -0.97 4.09
C ASP A 28 8.38 -1.92 3.56
N SER A 29 8.36 -3.13 4.10
CA SER A 29 7.49 -4.22 3.66
C SER A 29 6.58 -4.65 4.79
N ALA A 30 5.28 -4.78 4.49
CA ALA A 30 4.30 -5.30 5.42
C ALA A 30 3.48 -6.39 4.71
N LEU A 31 3.32 -7.54 5.36
CA LEU A 31 2.55 -8.64 4.80
C LEU A 31 1.09 -8.62 5.25
N THR A 32 0.76 -7.80 6.22
CA THR A 32 -0.58 -7.69 6.78
C THR A 32 -0.94 -6.25 7.07
N LYS A 33 -2.24 -5.99 7.25
CA LYS A 33 -2.73 -4.68 7.69
C LYS A 33 -2.15 -4.32 9.05
N SER A 34 -2.09 -5.28 9.96
CA SER A 34 -1.58 -5.08 11.31
C SER A 34 -0.13 -4.59 11.31
N VAL A 35 0.73 -5.24 10.51
CA VAL A 35 2.14 -4.83 10.39
C VAL A 35 2.24 -3.44 9.75
N ALA A 36 1.45 -3.18 8.73
CA ALA A 36 1.42 -1.86 8.08
C ALA A 36 1.01 -0.77 9.06
N SER A 37 -0.01 -1.01 9.87
CA SER A 37 -0.45 -0.07 10.89
C SER A 37 0.65 0.23 11.90
N SER A 38 1.42 -0.79 12.28
CA SER A 38 2.55 -0.62 13.18
C SER A 38 3.61 0.30 12.58
N PHE A 39 3.95 0.13 11.30
CA PHE A 39 4.87 1.04 10.62
C PHE A 39 4.34 2.46 10.60
N LEU A 40 3.05 2.63 10.33
CA LEU A 40 2.43 3.95 10.21
C LEU A 40 2.39 4.71 11.54
N THR A 41 2.45 4.03 12.67
CA THR A 41 2.55 4.69 13.98
C THR A 41 3.95 5.22 14.24
N LYS A 42 4.96 4.70 13.56
CA LYS A 42 6.36 5.02 13.82
C LYS A 42 6.93 6.06 12.88
N GLN A 43 6.41 6.13 11.64
CA GLN A 43 6.96 7.04 10.65
C GLN A 43 5.93 7.34 9.56
N ASP A 44 6.18 8.40 8.81
CA ASP A 44 5.36 8.78 7.68
C ASP A 44 5.90 8.20 6.38
N TYR A 45 5.01 8.00 5.43
CA TYR A 45 5.35 7.50 4.10
C TYR A 45 4.85 8.47 3.05
N ASP A 46 5.62 8.62 1.98
CA ASP A 46 5.22 9.44 0.84
C ASP A 46 4.24 8.68 -0.05
N LEU A 47 4.43 7.36 -0.15
CA LEU A 47 3.64 6.50 -1.02
C LEU A 47 3.39 5.16 -0.33
N ILE A 48 2.18 4.66 -0.46
CA ILE A 48 1.82 3.32 0.00
C ILE A 48 1.30 2.51 -1.19
N VAL A 49 1.93 1.38 -1.45
CA VAL A 49 1.43 0.40 -2.42
C VAL A 49 0.63 -0.62 -1.62
N LEU A 50 -0.66 -0.70 -1.89
CA LEU A 50 -1.61 -1.38 -1.02
C LEU A 50 -2.42 -2.42 -1.78
N ASP A 51 -2.37 -3.66 -1.31
CA ASP A 51 -3.22 -4.73 -1.85
C ASP A 51 -4.66 -4.55 -1.36
N VAL A 52 -5.60 -4.84 -2.25
CA VAL A 52 -7.03 -4.77 -1.93
C VAL A 52 -7.43 -5.84 -0.94
N ASN A 53 -6.89 -7.05 -1.10
CA ASN A 53 -7.26 -8.21 -0.28
C ASN A 53 -6.12 -8.58 0.66
N LEU A 54 -6.23 -8.15 1.91
CA LEU A 54 -5.26 -8.48 2.94
C LEU A 54 -5.83 -9.58 3.83
N PRO A 55 -4.98 -10.42 4.45
CA PRO A 55 -5.48 -11.51 5.30
C PRO A 55 -6.27 -11.02 6.50
N ASP A 56 -6.02 -9.82 6.96
CA ASP A 56 -6.65 -9.26 8.16
C ASP A 56 -7.45 -7.98 7.88
N GLY A 57 -7.82 -7.73 6.62
CA GLY A 57 -8.65 -6.57 6.32
C GLY A 57 -8.78 -6.27 4.85
N ASN A 58 -9.64 -5.31 4.55
CA ASN A 58 -9.90 -4.84 3.20
C ASN A 58 -9.05 -3.61 2.91
N GLY A 59 -8.33 -3.63 1.78
CA GLY A 59 -7.43 -2.54 1.41
C GLY A 59 -8.15 -1.22 1.18
N PHE A 60 -9.36 -1.23 0.65
CA PHE A 60 -10.11 0.01 0.45
C PHE A 60 -10.47 0.65 1.80
N ASP A 61 -10.90 -0.15 2.77
CA ASP A 61 -11.19 0.35 4.11
C ASP A 61 -9.93 0.89 4.78
N PHE A 62 -8.82 0.19 4.62
CA PHE A 62 -7.54 0.64 5.17
C PHE A 62 -7.10 1.95 4.52
N CYS A 63 -7.31 2.10 3.22
CA CYS A 63 -7.02 3.36 2.52
C CYS A 63 -7.78 4.53 3.16
N ARG A 64 -9.07 4.34 3.46
CA ARG A 64 -9.86 5.38 4.13
C ARG A 64 -9.27 5.74 5.48
N GLU A 65 -8.92 4.75 6.28
CA GLU A 65 -8.32 4.97 7.60
C GLU A 65 -7.02 5.77 7.49
N ILE A 66 -6.18 5.43 6.51
CA ILE A 66 -4.91 6.11 6.29
C ILE A 66 -5.17 7.57 5.87
N LYS A 67 -6.05 7.77 4.92
CA LYS A 67 -6.33 9.11 4.38
C LYS A 67 -6.95 10.05 5.41
N GLU A 68 -7.70 9.52 6.36
CA GLU A 68 -8.26 10.33 7.45
C GLU A 68 -7.16 10.96 8.31
N ARG A 69 -6.07 10.25 8.51
CA ARG A 69 -4.96 10.70 9.35
C ARG A 69 -3.83 11.34 8.55
N ARG A 70 -3.65 10.89 7.32
CA ARG A 70 -2.55 11.31 6.44
C ARG A 70 -3.08 11.63 5.06
N PRO A 71 -3.80 12.75 4.91
CA PRO A 71 -4.45 13.07 3.62
C PRO A 71 -3.47 13.30 2.47
N ASP A 72 -2.22 13.62 2.78
CA ASP A 72 -1.21 13.89 1.75
C ASP A 72 -0.47 12.64 1.27
N THR A 73 -0.65 11.52 1.93
CA THR A 73 0.00 10.27 1.52
C THR A 73 -0.66 9.75 0.25
N VAL A 74 0.16 9.47 -0.76
CA VAL A 74 -0.30 8.89 -2.02
C VAL A 74 -0.50 7.39 -1.83
N ILE A 75 -1.63 6.85 -2.29
CA ILE A 75 -1.91 5.42 -2.20
C ILE A 75 -2.19 4.88 -3.59
N ILE A 76 -1.45 3.82 -3.95
CA ILE A 76 -1.64 3.10 -5.20
C ILE A 76 -2.12 1.70 -4.85
N PHE A 77 -3.22 1.27 -5.46
CA PHE A 77 -3.71 -0.08 -5.25
C PHE A 77 -3.02 -1.08 -6.14
N LEU A 78 -2.69 -2.21 -5.55
CA LEU A 78 -2.11 -3.36 -6.23
C LEU A 78 -3.13 -4.48 -6.22
N THR A 79 -3.44 -5.04 -7.38
CA THR A 79 -4.36 -6.16 -7.48
C THR A 79 -3.66 -7.32 -8.17
N ALA A 80 -3.87 -8.53 -7.64
CA ALA A 80 -3.25 -9.73 -8.18
C ALA A 80 -3.91 -10.17 -9.49
N ASN A 81 -5.14 -9.75 -9.72
CA ASN A 81 -5.88 -10.06 -10.94
C ASN A 81 -6.04 -8.78 -11.75
N ASP A 82 -6.43 -8.94 -13.00
CA ASP A 82 -6.77 -7.79 -13.82
C ASP A 82 -8.05 -7.17 -13.28
N MET A 83 -7.91 -6.21 -12.40
CA MET A 83 -8.99 -5.59 -11.67
C MET A 83 -9.05 -4.08 -11.92
N GLU A 84 -9.24 -3.71 -13.19
CA GLU A 84 -9.37 -2.29 -13.54
C GLU A 84 -10.48 -1.62 -12.74
N SER A 85 -11.58 -2.34 -12.51
CA SER A 85 -12.69 -1.81 -11.72
C SER A 85 -12.28 -1.54 -10.28
N ASP A 86 -11.41 -2.36 -9.70
CA ASP A 86 -10.90 -2.15 -8.36
C ASP A 86 -9.96 -0.96 -8.31
N MET A 87 -9.15 -0.76 -9.35
CA MET A 87 -8.30 0.41 -9.45
C MET A 87 -9.15 1.67 -9.52
N LEU A 88 -10.22 1.66 -10.32
CA LEU A 88 -11.14 2.80 -10.40
C LEU A 88 -11.79 3.08 -9.05
N LYS A 89 -12.17 2.04 -8.31
CA LYS A 89 -12.66 2.18 -6.95
C LYS A 89 -11.62 2.84 -6.05
N GLY A 90 -10.37 2.48 -6.22
CA GLY A 90 -9.28 3.07 -5.46
C GLY A 90 -9.23 4.58 -5.66
N TYR A 91 -9.36 5.04 -6.89
CA TYR A 91 -9.40 6.48 -7.17
C TYR A 91 -10.59 7.15 -6.50
N GLU A 92 -11.75 6.52 -6.54
CA GLU A 92 -12.95 7.04 -5.88
C GLU A 92 -12.77 7.21 -4.38
N LEU A 93 -11.90 6.41 -3.78
CA LEU A 93 -11.59 6.47 -2.36
C LEU A 93 -10.43 7.40 -2.04
N GLY A 94 -9.93 8.12 -3.04
CA GLY A 94 -8.86 9.08 -2.85
C GLY A 94 -7.46 8.54 -3.05
N ALA A 95 -7.34 7.34 -3.61
CA ALA A 95 -6.04 6.82 -4.02
C ALA A 95 -5.55 7.55 -5.27
N GLU A 96 -4.22 7.58 -5.45
CA GLU A 96 -3.58 8.22 -6.59
C GLU A 96 -2.61 7.22 -7.23
N ASP A 97 -2.40 7.36 -8.53
CA ASP A 97 -1.43 6.52 -9.24
C ASP A 97 0.02 6.94 -9.01
#